data_95fae53a5969b965c46b66b91777e355
#
_entry.id   95fae53a5969b965c46b66b91777e355
#
_cell.length_a   1.000
_cell.length_b   1.000
_cell.length_c   1.000
_cell.angle_alpha   90.00
_cell.angle_beta   90.00
_cell.angle_gamma   90.00
#
_symmetry.space_group_name_H-M   'P 1'
#
loop_
_entity.id
_entity.type
_entity.pdbx_description
1 polymer ?
#
loop_
_entity_poly.entity_id
_entity_poly.type
_entity_poly.pdbx_seq_one_letter_code
_entity_poly.pdbx_strand_id
1 'polypeptide(L)'
;MISFLVWFYLTLTKISGARLSERSFFLLKSVNKLQPAKEFRTMHLKIVDDSKTANLWLDVPDDIYATDSHYIPHIRQDVAGIFNPDKNKLYTQGNAERWVLLSEDLKPIGRIAAFYSKKYSDAQLQRTGGLGFFECVDNDNAARLLLQTAIDWLKDLDVEAVDGPINFGEKEAYWGLLIENFTDMSSFRMNYNPPYYQRFFESFGFQIYYEQLCYKRDLHVPAQEVFVRKSQQLLQDNSFRVANARGQSLEQIASDFVTIYNAAWAVHGGFKPMKIEQARKAIQAMRPIMDRDIMIFAYHHNKPIGFYINLPEVNEFMQHVHGNLNALGMLRFLFYKMFGKRQVLVGIVFGVDKEYHGRGVEGAMIK
;
A
#
# COMPACT_ATOMS: atom_id res chain seq x y z
N MET A 1 -7.60 8.86 4.76
CA MET A 1 -7.48 9.24 6.17
C MET A 1 -6.68 8.23 6.98
N ILE A 2 -5.88 7.38 6.32
CA ILE A 2 -4.90 6.44 6.91
C ILE A 2 -3.50 6.78 6.38
N SER A 3 -3.30 8.00 5.93
CA SER A 3 -2.08 8.51 5.27
C SER A 3 -0.83 8.62 6.19
N PHE A 4 -0.85 8.03 7.38
CA PHE A 4 0.26 8.11 8.33
C PHE A 4 0.94 6.77 8.65
N LEU A 5 0.48 5.67 8.07
CA LEU A 5 0.83 4.35 8.58
C LEU A 5 1.85 3.54 7.78
N VAL A 6 2.30 4.01 6.62
CA VAL A 6 3.09 3.15 5.71
C VAL A 6 4.52 3.63 5.46
N TRP A 7 5.07 4.48 6.30
CA TRP A 7 6.49 4.86 6.19
C TRP A 7 7.43 3.93 6.96
N PHE A 8 7.08 2.65 7.14
CA PHE A 8 7.93 1.72 7.86
C PHE A 8 8.17 0.38 7.19
N TYR A 9 8.39 0.38 5.90
CA TYR A 9 9.19 -0.67 5.30
C TYR A 9 10.64 -0.23 5.30
N LEU A 10 11.29 -0.20 6.50
CA LEU A 10 12.64 0.01 6.43
C LEU A 10 13.54 -0.24 7.52
N THR A 11 14.68 -0.61 7.21
CA THR A 11 15.90 -0.80 8.00
C THR A 11 15.85 -1.88 9.07
N LEU A 12 15.18 -2.98 8.79
CA LEU A 12 15.60 -4.26 9.36
C LEU A 12 16.65 -4.86 8.42
N THR A 13 17.78 -4.17 8.28
CA THR A 13 18.96 -4.76 7.70
C THR A 13 19.28 -6.06 8.40
N LYS A 14 19.04 -7.19 7.71
CA LYS A 14 19.43 -8.54 8.12
C LYS A 14 18.73 -9.16 9.35
N ILE A 15 17.41 -9.08 9.44
CA ILE A 15 16.67 -10.11 10.15
C ILE A 15 16.48 -11.26 9.16
N SER A 16 16.80 -12.50 9.60
CA SER A 16 16.63 -13.71 8.78
C SER A 16 15.14 -14.00 8.58
N GLY A 17 14.53 -13.31 7.65
CA GLY A 17 13.22 -13.60 7.13
C GLY A 17 13.36 -13.90 5.64
N ALA A 18 12.60 -14.84 5.11
CA ALA A 18 12.51 -15.02 3.68
C ALA A 18 11.92 -13.75 3.07
N ARG A 19 12.51 -13.25 1.98
CA ARG A 19 11.96 -12.15 1.18
C ARG A 19 10.59 -12.58 0.68
N LEU A 20 9.54 -11.86 1.03
CA LEU A 20 8.18 -12.22 0.64
C LEU A 20 7.85 -11.76 -0.76
N SER A 21 8.14 -10.50 -1.05
CA SER A 21 7.85 -9.93 -2.37
C SER A 21 8.70 -8.69 -2.61
N GLU A 22 8.87 -8.35 -3.86
CA GLU A 22 9.46 -7.09 -4.30
C GLU A 22 8.46 -6.32 -5.14
N ARG A 23 8.39 -5.02 -4.87
CA ARG A 23 7.60 -4.07 -5.65
C ARG A 23 8.51 -3.01 -6.20
N SER A 24 8.36 -2.73 -7.48
CA SER A 24 9.11 -1.69 -8.14
C SER A 24 8.22 -0.50 -8.47
N PHE A 25 8.76 0.66 -8.20
CA PHE A 25 8.25 1.92 -8.74
C PHE A 25 8.95 2.20 -10.04
N PHE A 26 8.20 2.58 -11.02
CA PHE A 26 8.70 2.95 -12.34
C PHE A 26 8.55 4.45 -12.57
N LEU A 27 9.57 5.02 -13.17
CA LEU A 27 9.63 6.42 -13.59
C LEU A 27 9.90 6.49 -15.08
N LEU A 28 9.07 7.21 -15.80
CA LEU A 28 9.35 7.65 -17.16
C LEU A 28 9.94 9.07 -17.12
N LYS A 29 11.25 9.18 -17.29
CA LYS A 29 12.00 10.44 -17.10
C LYS A 29 11.75 11.49 -18.16
N SER A 30 11.21 11.13 -19.32
CA SER A 30 10.90 12.09 -20.38
C SER A 30 9.79 11.58 -21.28
N VAL A 31 8.67 12.25 -21.23
CA VAL A 31 7.49 11.94 -22.07
C VAL A 31 7.69 12.35 -23.54
N ASN A 32 8.60 13.29 -23.83
CA ASN A 32 8.79 13.86 -25.16
C ASN A 32 9.57 12.96 -26.13
N LYS A 33 10.18 11.87 -25.65
CA LYS A 33 10.97 10.92 -26.46
C LYS A 33 10.16 9.76 -27.02
N LEU A 34 8.88 9.66 -26.71
CA LEU A 34 8.03 8.56 -27.12
C LEU A 34 7.54 8.75 -28.57
N GLN A 35 7.58 7.66 -29.35
CA GLN A 35 7.00 7.67 -30.70
C GLN A 35 5.47 7.60 -30.62
N PRO A 36 4.74 8.23 -31.57
CA PRO A 36 3.28 8.15 -31.60
C PRO A 36 2.80 6.70 -31.75
N ALA A 37 1.64 6.42 -31.15
CA ALA A 37 1.02 5.10 -31.23
C ALA A 37 0.67 4.75 -32.69
N LYS A 38 0.90 3.48 -33.08
CA LYS A 38 0.37 2.95 -34.34
C LYS A 38 -1.15 2.79 -34.20
N GLU A 39 -1.89 3.05 -35.29
CA GLU A 39 -3.34 2.79 -35.32
C GLU A 39 -3.65 1.31 -35.01
N PHE A 40 -4.42 1.06 -33.97
CA PHE A 40 -4.90 -0.25 -33.58
C PHE A 40 -6.36 -0.39 -34.03
N ARG A 41 -6.59 -0.99 -35.19
CA ARG A 41 -7.91 -1.03 -35.86
C ARG A 41 -8.94 -1.95 -35.21
N THR A 42 -8.58 -2.72 -34.17
CA THR A 42 -9.43 -3.78 -33.58
C THR A 42 -9.74 -3.59 -32.08
N MET A 43 -9.38 -2.48 -31.50
CA MET A 43 -9.61 -2.20 -30.08
C MET A 43 -10.30 -0.85 -29.92
N HIS A 44 -11.22 -0.77 -28.94
CA HIS A 44 -12.01 0.43 -28.68
C HIS A 44 -11.64 1.02 -27.32
N LEU A 45 -10.92 2.13 -27.33
CA LEU A 45 -10.62 2.89 -26.12
C LEU A 45 -11.80 3.81 -25.78
N LYS A 46 -12.25 3.80 -24.52
CA LYS A 46 -13.31 4.68 -24.02
C LYS A 46 -12.87 5.41 -22.78
N ILE A 47 -13.17 6.70 -22.74
CA ILE A 47 -13.06 7.52 -21.53
C ILE A 47 -14.16 7.09 -20.56
N VAL A 48 -13.87 7.17 -19.26
CA VAL A 48 -14.83 6.87 -18.20
C VAL A 48 -15.54 8.14 -17.79
N ASP A 49 -16.63 8.46 -18.45
CA ASP A 49 -17.41 9.68 -18.28
C ASP A 49 -18.85 9.46 -17.80
N ASP A 50 -19.28 8.18 -17.76
CA ASP A 50 -20.61 7.79 -17.26
C ASP A 50 -20.54 6.59 -16.30
N SER A 51 -21.69 6.25 -15.70
CA SER A 51 -21.79 5.14 -14.75
C SER A 51 -21.56 3.77 -15.41
N LYS A 52 -21.87 3.62 -16.69
CA LYS A 52 -21.70 2.37 -17.43
C LYS A 52 -20.22 2.10 -17.68
N THR A 53 -19.50 3.08 -18.20
CA THR A 53 -18.04 2.99 -18.42
C THR A 53 -17.29 2.90 -17.11
N ALA A 54 -17.76 3.57 -16.03
CA ALA A 54 -17.17 3.44 -14.70
C ALA A 54 -17.30 2.02 -14.13
N ASN A 55 -18.45 1.36 -14.32
CA ASN A 55 -18.63 -0.02 -13.91
C ASN A 55 -17.74 -0.96 -14.74
N LEU A 56 -17.72 -0.81 -16.07
CA LEU A 56 -16.82 -1.59 -16.93
C LEU A 56 -15.36 -1.46 -16.50
N TRP A 57 -14.94 -0.23 -16.17
CA TRP A 57 -13.57 0.03 -15.70
C TRP A 57 -13.28 -0.68 -14.37
N LEU A 58 -14.25 -0.73 -13.47
CA LEU A 58 -14.12 -1.44 -12.19
C LEU A 58 -14.18 -2.98 -12.36
N ASP A 59 -14.81 -3.48 -13.41
CA ASP A 59 -14.95 -4.93 -13.69
C ASP A 59 -13.70 -5.54 -14.35
N VAL A 60 -12.86 -4.75 -15.03
CA VAL A 60 -11.69 -5.26 -15.76
C VAL A 60 -10.82 -6.23 -14.94
N PRO A 61 -10.49 -5.99 -13.66
CA PRO A 61 -9.69 -6.94 -12.88
C PRO A 61 -10.39 -8.30 -12.69
N ASP A 62 -11.70 -8.31 -12.53
CA ASP A 62 -12.47 -9.54 -12.31
C ASP A 62 -12.34 -10.48 -13.53
N ASP A 63 -12.31 -9.91 -14.75
CA ASP A 63 -12.12 -10.67 -15.98
C ASP A 63 -10.66 -11.15 -16.14
N ILE A 64 -9.67 -10.29 -15.86
CA ILE A 64 -8.24 -10.62 -15.99
C ILE A 64 -7.82 -11.70 -15.00
N TYR A 65 -8.32 -11.63 -13.77
CA TYR A 65 -7.94 -12.55 -12.69
C TYR A 65 -8.96 -13.67 -12.45
N ALA A 66 -9.90 -13.89 -13.37
CA ALA A 66 -10.99 -14.87 -13.19
C ALA A 66 -10.52 -16.30 -12.83
N THR A 67 -9.29 -16.67 -13.24
CA THR A 67 -8.70 -17.98 -12.98
C THR A 67 -7.55 -17.93 -11.96
N ASP A 68 -7.22 -16.77 -11.42
CA ASP A 68 -6.13 -16.60 -10.47
C ASP A 68 -6.64 -16.65 -9.03
N SER A 69 -6.38 -17.76 -8.34
CA SER A 69 -6.80 -17.98 -6.96
C SER A 69 -6.06 -17.11 -5.92
N HIS A 70 -4.97 -16.45 -6.30
CA HIS A 70 -4.20 -15.59 -5.40
C HIS A 70 -4.69 -14.14 -5.43
N TYR A 71 -5.46 -13.77 -6.44
CA TYR A 71 -6.02 -12.45 -6.56
C TYR A 71 -7.15 -12.21 -5.54
N ILE A 72 -7.06 -11.12 -4.81
CA ILE A 72 -8.12 -10.64 -3.92
C ILE A 72 -8.59 -9.28 -4.41
N PRO A 73 -9.85 -9.17 -4.85
CA PRO A 73 -10.37 -7.92 -5.39
C PRO A 73 -10.28 -6.77 -4.39
N HIS A 74 -9.84 -5.62 -4.86
CA HIS A 74 -9.93 -4.39 -4.09
C HIS A 74 -11.38 -4.00 -3.82
N ILE A 75 -11.62 -3.27 -2.72
CA ILE A 75 -12.95 -2.75 -2.42
C ILE A 75 -13.36 -1.76 -3.51
N ARG A 76 -14.37 -2.09 -4.30
CA ARG A 76 -14.84 -1.29 -5.44
C ARG A 76 -15.23 0.13 -5.03
N GLN A 77 -15.88 0.27 -3.86
CA GLN A 77 -16.29 1.56 -3.31
C GLN A 77 -15.09 2.45 -2.94
N ASP A 78 -13.99 1.85 -2.45
CA ASP A 78 -12.76 2.57 -2.13
C ASP A 78 -12.10 3.08 -3.42
N VAL A 79 -11.94 2.20 -4.41
CA VAL A 79 -11.37 2.56 -5.71
C VAL A 79 -12.21 3.63 -6.41
N ALA A 80 -13.53 3.49 -6.44
CA ALA A 80 -14.44 4.49 -7.00
C ALA A 80 -14.35 5.83 -6.25
N GLY A 81 -14.16 5.77 -4.93
CA GLY A 81 -14.01 6.96 -4.08
C GLY A 81 -12.79 7.82 -4.40
N ILE A 82 -11.71 7.21 -4.92
CA ILE A 82 -10.48 7.92 -5.34
C ILE A 82 -10.78 8.88 -6.51
N PHE A 83 -11.66 8.46 -7.40
CA PHE A 83 -12.04 9.22 -8.60
C PHE A 83 -13.34 10.03 -8.41
N ASN A 84 -13.78 10.21 -7.18
CA ASN A 84 -14.90 11.08 -6.84
C ASN A 84 -14.39 12.44 -6.33
N PRO A 85 -14.65 13.56 -7.07
CA PRO A 85 -14.20 14.90 -6.67
C PRO A 85 -14.71 15.35 -5.30
N ASP A 86 -15.90 14.90 -4.88
CA ASP A 86 -16.48 15.26 -3.58
C ASP A 86 -15.76 14.56 -2.41
N LYS A 87 -15.10 13.43 -2.67
CA LYS A 87 -14.39 12.63 -1.67
C LYS A 87 -12.90 12.86 -1.68
N ASN A 88 -12.31 13.02 -2.86
CA ASN A 88 -10.86 13.17 -3.01
C ASN A 88 -10.47 14.63 -3.14
N LYS A 89 -9.89 15.19 -2.08
CA LYS A 89 -9.46 16.58 -2.01
C LYS A 89 -8.35 16.96 -3.00
N LEU A 90 -7.68 15.99 -3.63
CA LEU A 90 -6.65 16.29 -4.62
C LEU A 90 -7.23 16.93 -5.88
N TYR A 91 -8.51 16.72 -6.16
CA TYR A 91 -9.20 17.44 -7.26
C TYR A 91 -9.26 18.95 -7.08
N THR A 92 -9.06 19.48 -5.87
CA THR A 92 -8.96 20.94 -5.67
C THR A 92 -7.71 21.56 -6.29
N GLN A 93 -6.68 20.76 -6.57
CA GLN A 93 -5.37 21.18 -7.10
C GLN A 93 -4.84 20.20 -8.15
N GLY A 94 -5.70 19.42 -8.75
CA GLY A 94 -5.34 18.40 -9.71
C GLY A 94 -6.51 17.88 -10.50
N ASN A 95 -6.22 16.94 -11.37
CA ASN A 95 -7.20 16.28 -12.20
C ASN A 95 -6.82 14.80 -12.42
N ALA A 96 -7.80 13.96 -12.74
CA ALA A 96 -7.59 12.57 -13.09
C ALA A 96 -8.52 12.17 -14.22
N GLU A 97 -8.01 11.31 -15.10
CA GLU A 97 -8.76 10.72 -16.20
C GLU A 97 -8.62 9.20 -16.16
N ARG A 98 -9.62 8.49 -16.65
CA ARG A 98 -9.66 7.03 -16.68
C ARG A 98 -10.08 6.54 -18.05
N TRP A 99 -9.51 5.41 -18.48
CA TRP A 99 -9.86 4.77 -19.74
C TRP A 99 -10.07 3.29 -19.53
N VAL A 100 -11.06 2.75 -20.25
CA VAL A 100 -11.29 1.31 -20.41
C VAL A 100 -11.02 0.94 -21.87
N LEU A 101 -10.28 -0.13 -22.06
CA LEU A 101 -9.99 -0.69 -23.37
C LEU A 101 -10.87 -1.93 -23.61
N LEU A 102 -11.55 -1.94 -24.72
CA LEU A 102 -12.40 -3.04 -25.15
C LEU A 102 -11.83 -3.72 -26.36
N SER A 103 -12.03 -5.04 -26.47
CA SER A 103 -11.76 -5.82 -27.67
C SER A 103 -12.74 -5.46 -28.80
N GLU A 104 -12.52 -6.05 -29.97
CA GLU A 104 -13.45 -5.96 -31.11
C GLU A 104 -14.88 -6.43 -30.73
N ASP A 105 -14.99 -7.46 -29.90
CA ASP A 105 -16.25 -7.99 -29.36
C ASP A 105 -16.81 -7.16 -28.19
N LEU A 106 -16.26 -5.97 -27.95
CA LEU A 106 -16.65 -5.05 -26.87
C LEU A 106 -16.47 -5.62 -25.44
N LYS A 107 -15.61 -6.62 -25.25
CA LYS A 107 -15.23 -7.14 -23.93
C LYS A 107 -14.14 -6.28 -23.31
N PRO A 108 -14.18 -5.98 -22.01
CA PRO A 108 -13.11 -5.28 -21.32
C PRO A 108 -11.81 -6.10 -21.36
N ILE A 109 -10.73 -5.52 -21.88
CA ILE A 109 -9.41 -6.16 -21.97
C ILE A 109 -8.30 -5.38 -21.27
N GLY A 110 -8.63 -4.17 -20.79
CA GLY A 110 -7.68 -3.39 -20.03
C GLY A 110 -8.27 -2.09 -19.51
N ARG A 111 -7.58 -1.50 -18.56
CA ARG A 111 -7.90 -0.19 -17.98
C ARG A 111 -6.64 0.54 -17.54
N ILE A 112 -6.74 1.86 -17.40
CA ILE A 112 -5.70 2.71 -16.82
C ILE A 112 -6.35 3.96 -16.24
N ALA A 113 -5.64 4.61 -15.32
CA ALA A 113 -5.92 5.97 -14.88
C ALA A 113 -4.64 6.81 -14.96
N ALA A 114 -4.77 8.06 -15.33
CA ALA A 114 -3.72 9.06 -15.22
C ALA A 114 -4.19 10.22 -14.36
N PHE A 115 -3.26 10.88 -13.68
CA PHE A 115 -3.59 11.99 -12.80
C PHE A 115 -2.42 12.94 -12.62
N TYR A 116 -2.79 14.20 -12.40
CA TYR A 116 -1.87 15.26 -12.04
C TYR A 116 -2.36 15.95 -10.77
N SER A 117 -1.45 16.25 -9.88
CA SER A 117 -1.71 17.07 -8.70
C SER A 117 -0.55 18.04 -8.50
N LYS A 118 -0.88 19.34 -8.43
CA LYS A 118 0.12 20.37 -8.19
C LYS A 118 0.94 20.08 -6.93
N LYS A 119 0.27 19.69 -5.85
CA LYS A 119 0.93 19.34 -4.58
C LYS A 119 1.93 18.18 -4.73
N TYR A 120 1.62 17.18 -5.55
CA TYR A 120 2.53 16.06 -5.81
C TYR A 120 3.70 16.51 -6.66
N SER A 121 3.41 17.22 -7.75
CA SER A 121 4.41 17.72 -8.72
C SER A 121 5.41 18.69 -8.08
N ASP A 122 4.94 19.62 -7.25
CA ASP A 122 5.80 20.60 -6.56
C ASP A 122 6.79 19.94 -5.57
N ALA A 123 6.55 18.71 -5.17
CA ALA A 123 7.46 17.95 -4.31
C ALA A 123 8.54 17.17 -5.09
N GLN A 124 8.50 17.20 -6.43
CA GLN A 124 9.44 16.52 -7.32
C GLN A 124 10.46 17.50 -7.89
N LEU A 125 11.53 16.95 -8.48
CA LEU A 125 12.58 17.78 -9.15
C LEU A 125 12.14 18.38 -10.49
N GLN A 126 11.12 17.81 -11.10
CA GLN A 126 10.54 18.23 -12.38
C GLN A 126 9.02 18.04 -12.35
N ARG A 127 8.31 18.62 -13.30
CA ARG A 127 6.85 18.53 -13.37
C ARG A 127 6.42 17.09 -13.60
N THR A 128 5.94 16.43 -12.54
CA THR A 128 5.66 15.00 -12.53
C THR A 128 4.18 14.73 -12.36
N GLY A 129 3.64 13.86 -13.22
CA GLY A 129 2.32 13.27 -13.10
C GLY A 129 2.38 11.82 -12.63
N GLY A 130 1.23 11.18 -12.52
CA GLY A 130 1.12 9.80 -12.12
C GLY A 130 0.18 9.00 -13.00
N LEU A 131 0.44 7.71 -13.11
CA LEU A 131 -0.52 6.74 -13.64
C LEU A 131 -0.65 5.55 -12.71
N GLY A 132 -1.80 4.87 -12.78
CA GLY A 132 -2.05 3.69 -11.95
C GLY A 132 -3.33 2.97 -12.33
N PHE A 133 -3.73 2.03 -11.48
CA PHE A 133 -4.89 1.15 -11.76
C PHE A 133 -4.79 0.49 -13.14
N PHE A 134 -3.55 0.27 -13.59
CA PHE A 134 -3.28 -0.37 -14.85
C PHE A 134 -3.61 -1.86 -14.76
N GLU A 135 -4.48 -2.29 -15.65
CA GLU A 135 -4.82 -3.69 -15.84
C GLU A 135 -4.90 -3.97 -17.35
N CYS A 136 -4.34 -5.10 -17.78
CA CYS A 136 -4.34 -5.45 -19.19
C CYS A 136 -4.18 -6.96 -19.38
N VAL A 137 -4.88 -7.53 -20.34
CA VAL A 137 -4.62 -8.89 -20.82
C VAL A 137 -3.19 -8.97 -21.37
N ASP A 138 -2.62 -10.18 -21.49
CA ASP A 138 -1.26 -10.36 -22.02
C ASP A 138 -1.22 -10.05 -23.53
N ASN A 139 -1.20 -8.75 -23.83
CA ASN A 139 -1.16 -8.20 -25.19
C ASN A 139 -0.35 -6.89 -25.19
N ASP A 140 0.83 -6.92 -25.80
CA ASP A 140 1.73 -5.76 -25.84
C ASP A 140 1.11 -4.53 -26.55
N ASN A 141 0.26 -4.75 -27.56
CA ASN A 141 -0.40 -3.65 -28.26
C ASN A 141 -1.46 -2.98 -27.38
N ALA A 142 -2.26 -3.77 -26.65
CA ALA A 142 -3.24 -3.29 -25.71
C ALA A 142 -2.58 -2.48 -24.57
N ALA A 143 -1.52 -3.02 -23.99
CA ALA A 143 -0.75 -2.37 -22.96
C ALA A 143 -0.14 -1.04 -23.44
N ARG A 144 0.49 -1.06 -24.64
CA ARG A 144 1.07 0.13 -25.25
C ARG A 144 0.01 1.20 -25.52
N LEU A 145 -1.17 0.84 -26.01
CA LEU A 145 -2.26 1.79 -26.26
C LEU A 145 -2.71 2.46 -24.96
N LEU A 146 -2.92 1.69 -23.89
CA LEU A 146 -3.31 2.22 -22.57
C LEU A 146 -2.25 3.18 -22.01
N LEU A 147 -0.98 2.76 -21.99
CA LEU A 147 0.12 3.56 -21.47
C LEU A 147 0.30 4.83 -22.30
N GLN A 148 0.26 4.73 -23.64
CA GLN A 148 0.39 5.90 -24.51
C GLN A 148 -0.73 6.92 -24.29
N THR A 149 -1.97 6.45 -24.18
CA THR A 149 -3.13 7.31 -23.91
C THR A 149 -2.97 8.09 -22.60
N ALA A 150 -2.57 7.41 -21.53
CA ALA A 150 -2.32 8.05 -20.24
C ALA A 150 -1.20 9.10 -20.31
N ILE A 151 -0.12 8.78 -21.03
CA ILE A 151 1.02 9.69 -21.23
C ILE A 151 0.63 10.89 -22.09
N ASP A 152 -0.14 10.71 -23.17
CA ASP A 152 -0.54 11.81 -24.04
C ASP A 152 -1.45 12.78 -23.29
N TRP A 153 -2.39 12.30 -22.48
CA TRP A 153 -3.20 13.14 -21.60
C TRP A 153 -2.34 13.92 -20.59
N LEU A 154 -1.29 13.30 -20.02
CA LEU A 154 -0.36 13.99 -19.12
C LEU A 154 0.50 15.03 -19.81
N LYS A 155 0.90 14.79 -21.08
CA LYS A 155 1.61 15.78 -21.90
C LYS A 155 0.79 17.04 -22.14
N ASP A 156 -0.51 16.90 -22.37
CA ASP A 156 -1.42 18.03 -22.53
C ASP A 156 -1.52 18.90 -21.28
N LEU A 157 -1.06 18.38 -20.13
CA LEU A 157 -0.93 19.10 -18.86
C LEU A 157 0.52 19.58 -18.58
N ASP A 158 1.38 19.61 -19.59
CA ASP A 158 2.80 19.98 -19.49
C ASP A 158 3.61 19.14 -18.49
N VAL A 159 3.24 17.86 -18.30
CA VAL A 159 3.98 16.92 -17.46
C VAL A 159 5.25 16.47 -18.20
N GLU A 160 6.38 16.48 -17.50
CA GLU A 160 7.71 16.12 -18.04
C GLU A 160 8.10 14.68 -17.70
N ALA A 161 7.67 14.20 -16.53
CA ALA A 161 7.93 12.85 -16.03
C ALA A 161 6.68 12.20 -15.44
N VAL A 162 6.64 10.89 -15.44
CA VAL A 162 5.48 10.13 -14.96
C VAL A 162 5.92 9.00 -14.03
N ASP A 163 5.37 9.00 -12.83
CA ASP A 163 5.51 7.93 -11.86
C ASP A 163 4.39 6.90 -12.01
N GLY A 164 4.70 5.61 -11.86
CA GLY A 164 3.68 4.57 -11.93
C GLY A 164 4.19 3.15 -11.66
N PRO A 165 3.27 2.24 -11.35
CA PRO A 165 1.89 2.51 -10.98
C PRO A 165 1.77 3.08 -9.56
N ILE A 166 1.00 4.14 -9.41
CA ILE A 166 0.73 4.81 -8.13
C ILE A 166 -0.76 5.18 -8.02
N ASN A 167 -1.14 5.78 -6.89
CA ASN A 167 -2.50 6.16 -6.60
C ASN A 167 -2.71 7.69 -6.66
N PHE A 168 -3.88 8.11 -7.09
CA PHE A 168 -4.32 9.50 -6.97
C PHE A 168 -4.87 9.78 -5.57
N GLY A 169 -3.99 9.77 -4.57
CA GLY A 169 -4.41 9.95 -3.16
C GLY A 169 -3.35 9.53 -2.17
N GLU A 170 -3.65 8.51 -1.41
CA GLU A 170 -2.76 7.96 -0.39
C GLU A 170 -1.57 7.26 -1.06
N LYS A 171 -0.36 7.67 -0.69
CA LYS A 171 0.88 7.10 -1.24
C LYS A 171 1.08 5.63 -0.86
N GLU A 172 0.37 5.19 0.18
CA GLU A 172 0.52 3.89 0.81
C GLU A 172 -0.51 2.85 0.34
N ALA A 173 -1.30 3.18 -0.67
CA ALA A 173 -2.30 2.28 -1.19
C ALA A 173 -2.29 2.26 -2.72
N TYR A 174 -2.59 1.11 -3.31
CA TYR A 174 -2.72 0.93 -4.77
C TYR A 174 -1.49 1.42 -5.54
N TRP A 175 -0.31 1.01 -5.11
CA TRP A 175 0.95 1.45 -5.70
C TRP A 175 1.95 0.30 -5.90
N GLY A 176 2.95 0.56 -6.75
CA GLY A 176 4.03 -0.36 -7.08
C GLY A 176 3.57 -1.50 -7.97
N LEU A 177 4.49 -2.04 -8.71
CA LEU A 177 4.33 -3.24 -9.51
C LEU A 177 4.94 -4.42 -8.75
N LEU A 178 4.18 -5.48 -8.55
CA LEU A 178 4.69 -6.73 -8.01
C LEU A 178 5.63 -7.37 -9.04
N ILE A 179 6.86 -7.67 -8.65
CA ILE A 179 7.88 -8.27 -9.53
C ILE A 179 8.39 -9.62 -9.03
N GLU A 180 8.09 -9.98 -7.80
CA GLU A 180 8.44 -11.28 -7.21
C GLU A 180 7.31 -11.83 -6.34
N ASN A 181 7.25 -13.14 -6.22
CA ASN A 181 6.34 -13.87 -5.35
C ASN A 181 4.85 -13.62 -5.63
N PHE A 182 4.45 -13.99 -6.82
CA PHE A 182 3.08 -13.86 -7.33
C PHE A 182 2.09 -14.86 -6.71
N THR A 183 2.56 -15.78 -5.85
CA THR A 183 1.76 -16.85 -5.25
C THR A 183 1.34 -16.59 -3.82
N ASP A 184 1.91 -15.58 -3.16
CA ASP A 184 1.46 -15.18 -1.83
C ASP A 184 0.35 -14.12 -1.93
N MET A 185 -0.53 -14.14 -0.94
CA MET A 185 -1.58 -13.14 -0.80
C MET A 185 -0.97 -11.75 -0.65
N SER A 186 -1.39 -10.81 -1.50
CA SER A 186 -0.96 -9.41 -1.33
C SER A 186 -1.56 -8.81 -0.07
N SER A 187 -0.84 -7.89 0.56
CA SER A 187 -1.37 -7.15 1.70
C SER A 187 -2.53 -6.23 1.28
N PHE A 188 -3.42 -5.97 2.22
CA PHE A 188 -4.62 -5.16 1.99
C PHE A 188 -4.31 -3.82 1.35
N ARG A 189 -5.02 -3.48 0.26
CA ARG A 189 -4.86 -2.27 -0.56
C ARG A 189 -3.52 -2.18 -1.32
N MET A 190 -2.74 -3.24 -1.38
CA MET A 190 -1.53 -3.30 -2.21
C MET A 190 -1.86 -3.91 -3.57
N ASN A 191 -1.24 -3.39 -4.62
CA ASN A 191 -1.43 -3.94 -5.96
C ASN A 191 -1.04 -5.42 -6.02
N TYR A 192 -1.79 -6.16 -6.79
CA TYR A 192 -1.45 -7.48 -7.31
C TYR A 192 -1.47 -7.41 -8.84
N ASN A 193 -0.59 -8.11 -9.51
CA ASN A 193 -0.54 -8.11 -10.97
C ASN A 193 0.12 -9.38 -11.51
N PRO A 194 -0.19 -9.75 -12.76
CA PRO A 194 0.51 -10.83 -13.45
C PRO A 194 1.98 -10.50 -13.72
N PRO A 195 2.87 -11.51 -13.84
CA PRO A 195 4.30 -11.30 -14.07
C PRO A 195 4.62 -10.50 -15.34
N TYR A 196 3.78 -10.62 -16.37
CA TYR A 196 4.02 -9.98 -17.67
C TYR A 196 3.86 -8.44 -17.65
N TYR A 197 3.30 -7.84 -16.59
CA TYR A 197 3.18 -6.37 -16.50
C TYR A 197 4.55 -5.68 -16.44
N GLN A 198 5.54 -6.28 -15.80
CA GLN A 198 6.90 -5.72 -15.80
C GLN A 198 7.41 -5.48 -17.22
N ARG A 199 7.25 -6.48 -18.12
CA ARG A 199 7.62 -6.36 -19.54
C ARG A 199 6.91 -5.18 -20.22
N PHE A 200 5.64 -4.92 -19.92
CA PHE A 200 4.88 -3.81 -20.50
C PHE A 200 5.47 -2.45 -20.12
N PHE A 201 5.76 -2.26 -18.84
CA PHE A 201 6.34 -1.01 -18.35
C PHE A 201 7.75 -0.79 -18.91
N GLU A 202 8.60 -1.78 -18.82
CA GLU A 202 9.99 -1.71 -19.31
C GLU A 202 10.06 -1.49 -20.83
N SER A 203 9.28 -2.25 -21.62
CA SER A 203 9.25 -2.10 -23.08
C SER A 203 8.66 -0.75 -23.53
N PHE A 204 7.82 -0.13 -22.73
CA PHE A 204 7.31 1.21 -22.98
C PHE A 204 8.37 2.28 -22.69
N GLY A 205 9.37 1.99 -21.85
CA GLY A 205 10.47 2.91 -21.51
C GLY A 205 10.49 3.37 -20.07
N PHE A 206 9.64 2.83 -19.21
CA PHE A 206 9.74 3.04 -17.77
C PHE A 206 11.00 2.38 -17.22
N GLN A 207 11.60 3.00 -16.20
CA GLN A 207 12.75 2.47 -15.48
C GLN A 207 12.40 2.34 -14.01
N ILE A 208 12.95 1.35 -13.35
CA ILE A 208 12.80 1.19 -11.90
C ILE A 208 13.43 2.40 -11.22
N TYR A 209 12.64 3.08 -10.43
CA TYR A 209 13.05 4.25 -9.66
C TYR A 209 13.29 3.90 -8.20
N TYR A 210 12.48 3.01 -7.65
CA TYR A 210 12.55 2.58 -6.26
C TYR A 210 12.03 1.15 -6.12
N GLU A 211 12.70 0.35 -5.30
CA GLU A 211 12.29 -1.01 -4.97
C GLU A 211 11.89 -1.08 -3.51
N GLN A 212 10.77 -1.73 -3.24
CA GLN A 212 10.31 -2.02 -1.89
C GLN A 212 10.31 -3.51 -1.63
N LEU A 213 11.08 -3.91 -0.62
CA LEU A 213 11.16 -5.29 -0.17
C LEU A 213 10.14 -5.54 0.94
N CYS A 214 9.35 -6.60 0.79
CA CYS A 214 8.48 -7.12 1.84
C CYS A 214 9.10 -8.39 2.39
N TYR A 215 9.11 -8.53 3.72
CA TYR A 215 9.67 -9.70 4.39
C TYR A 215 8.57 -10.45 5.13
N LYS A 216 8.63 -11.79 5.04
CA LYS A 216 7.75 -12.70 5.79
C LYS A 216 8.59 -13.48 6.79
N ARG A 217 8.07 -13.64 7.99
CA ARG A 217 8.64 -14.51 8.99
C ARG A 217 7.58 -15.49 9.48
N ASP A 218 7.94 -16.77 9.53
CA ASP A 218 7.17 -17.75 10.25
C ASP A 218 7.42 -17.59 11.76
N LEU A 219 6.39 -17.30 12.53
CA LEU A 219 6.48 -17.12 13.97
C LEU A 219 6.69 -18.42 14.74
N HIS A 220 6.50 -19.58 14.09
CA HIS A 220 6.82 -20.88 14.68
C HIS A 220 8.33 -21.19 14.61
N VAL A 221 9.07 -20.48 13.75
CA VAL A 221 10.52 -20.58 13.69
C VAL A 221 11.13 -19.71 14.80
N PRO A 222 11.98 -20.27 15.66
CA PRO A 222 12.62 -19.51 16.73
C PRO A 222 13.34 -18.26 16.23
N ALA A 223 13.32 -17.19 17.02
CA ALA A 223 14.11 -16.00 16.72
C ALA A 223 15.61 -16.33 16.77
N GLN A 224 16.42 -15.56 16.02
CA GLN A 224 17.88 -15.71 16.08
C GLN A 224 18.37 -15.56 17.51
N GLU A 225 19.34 -16.38 17.89
CA GLU A 225 19.91 -16.43 19.26
C GLU A 225 20.37 -15.06 19.77
N VAL A 226 20.90 -14.23 18.90
CA VAL A 226 21.36 -12.87 19.27
C VAL A 226 20.20 -12.02 19.80
N PHE A 227 19.03 -12.09 19.18
CA PHE A 227 17.85 -11.36 19.64
C PHE A 227 17.31 -11.95 20.93
N VAL A 228 17.24 -13.28 21.03
CA VAL A 228 16.80 -13.98 22.24
C VAL A 228 17.68 -13.61 23.43
N ARG A 229 19.01 -13.70 23.26
CA ARG A 229 19.97 -13.36 24.32
C ARG A 229 19.86 -11.90 24.77
N LYS A 230 19.88 -10.95 23.81
CA LYS A 230 19.76 -9.52 24.16
C LYS A 230 18.44 -9.20 24.84
N SER A 231 17.32 -9.78 24.38
CA SER A 231 16.03 -9.57 25.02
C SER A 231 15.97 -10.16 26.44
N GLN A 232 16.58 -11.30 26.65
CA GLN A 232 16.68 -11.90 28.00
C GLN A 232 17.51 -11.06 28.94
N GLN A 233 18.65 -10.54 28.49
CA GLN A 233 19.49 -9.63 29.28
C GLN A 233 18.74 -8.34 29.64
N LEU A 234 18.02 -7.73 28.69
CA LEU A 234 17.21 -6.54 28.96
C LEU A 234 16.16 -6.81 30.03
N LEU A 235 15.42 -7.92 29.92
CA LEU A 235 14.31 -8.25 30.80
C LEU A 235 14.73 -8.77 32.18
N GLN A 236 16.04 -8.97 32.43
CA GLN A 236 16.58 -9.17 33.78
C GLN A 236 16.54 -7.89 34.61
N ASP A 237 16.55 -6.75 33.97
CA ASP A 237 16.34 -5.45 34.61
C ASP A 237 14.84 -5.18 34.75
N ASN A 238 14.31 -5.24 35.96
CA ASN A 238 12.89 -5.04 36.27
C ASN A 238 12.38 -3.63 35.94
N SER A 239 13.26 -2.68 35.62
CA SER A 239 12.88 -1.36 35.13
C SER A 239 12.31 -1.41 33.70
N PHE A 240 12.63 -2.44 32.92
CA PHE A 240 12.11 -2.66 31.58
C PHE A 240 10.91 -3.61 31.59
N ARG A 241 9.92 -3.28 30.80
CA ARG A 241 8.71 -4.11 30.61
C ARG A 241 8.27 -4.06 29.14
N VAL A 242 7.97 -5.23 28.61
CA VAL A 242 7.31 -5.37 27.29
C VAL A 242 5.92 -5.96 27.52
N ALA A 243 4.91 -5.35 26.93
CA ALA A 243 3.52 -5.78 27.08
C ALA A 243 2.71 -5.47 25.81
N ASN A 244 1.65 -6.24 25.60
CA ASN A 244 0.65 -5.89 24.60
C ASN A 244 -0.29 -4.78 25.10
N ALA A 245 -1.10 -4.23 24.19
CA ALA A 245 -2.03 -3.16 24.50
C ALA A 245 -3.36 -3.65 25.13
N ARG A 246 -3.46 -4.95 25.51
CA ARG A 246 -4.67 -5.48 26.17
C ARG A 246 -4.94 -4.70 27.47
N GLY A 247 -6.18 -4.27 27.66
CA GLY A 247 -6.58 -3.48 28.82
C GLY A 247 -6.27 -1.97 28.74
N GLN A 248 -5.43 -1.52 27.80
CA GLN A 248 -5.20 -0.09 27.61
C GLN A 248 -6.41 0.60 26.96
N SER A 249 -6.68 1.84 27.35
CA SER A 249 -7.63 2.70 26.66
C SER A 249 -7.06 3.13 25.29
N LEU A 250 -7.93 3.52 24.34
CA LEU A 250 -7.48 4.09 23.06
C LEU A 250 -6.67 5.37 23.27
N GLU A 251 -6.98 6.11 24.32
CA GLU A 251 -6.25 7.32 24.69
C GLU A 251 -4.83 7.01 25.15
N GLN A 252 -4.65 5.98 25.97
CA GLN A 252 -3.32 5.55 26.41
C GLN A 252 -2.49 5.05 25.23
N ILE A 253 -3.08 4.23 24.34
CA ILE A 253 -2.40 3.78 23.11
C ILE A 253 -1.96 4.97 22.25
N ALA A 254 -2.82 6.00 22.09
CA ALA A 254 -2.49 7.20 21.32
C ALA A 254 -1.36 8.01 21.97
N SER A 255 -1.39 8.15 23.28
CA SER A 255 -0.38 8.89 24.04
C SER A 255 0.98 8.21 23.98
N ASP A 256 1.03 6.90 24.22
CA ASP A 256 2.26 6.11 24.15
C ASP A 256 2.84 6.13 22.73
N PHE A 257 1.97 5.95 21.72
CA PHE A 257 2.36 6.00 20.33
C PHE A 257 3.02 7.34 19.96
N VAL A 258 2.39 8.47 20.28
CA VAL A 258 2.93 9.82 19.98
C VAL A 258 4.26 10.05 20.67
N THR A 259 4.39 9.65 21.93
CA THR A 259 5.62 9.81 22.71
C THR A 259 6.78 9.09 22.03
N ILE A 260 6.59 7.83 21.69
CA ILE A 260 7.64 7.01 21.05
C ILE A 260 7.89 7.51 19.63
N TYR A 261 6.83 7.78 18.87
CA TYR A 261 6.96 8.24 17.49
C TYR A 261 7.81 9.51 17.40
N ASN A 262 7.53 10.49 18.23
CA ASN A 262 8.27 11.74 18.25
C ASN A 262 9.73 11.54 18.68
N ALA A 263 10.01 10.66 19.62
CA ALA A 263 11.36 10.34 20.06
C ALA A 263 12.17 9.55 18.99
N ALA A 264 11.54 8.57 18.36
CA ALA A 264 12.18 7.70 17.37
C ALA A 264 12.53 8.45 16.07
N TRP A 265 11.65 9.37 15.62
CA TRP A 265 11.80 10.05 14.33
C TRP A 265 12.41 11.43 14.40
N ALA A 266 12.62 12.00 15.58
CA ALA A 266 13.20 13.34 15.76
C ALA A 266 14.56 13.58 15.08
N VAL A 267 15.25 12.50 14.72
CA VAL A 267 16.60 12.56 14.07
C VAL A 267 16.55 12.70 12.55
N HIS A 268 15.39 12.51 11.95
CA HIS A 268 15.25 12.58 10.49
C HIS A 268 15.05 14.02 10.02
N GLY A 269 15.82 14.44 9.01
CA GLY A 269 15.67 15.77 8.42
C GLY A 269 14.24 15.99 7.89
N GLY A 270 13.70 17.17 8.17
CA GLY A 270 12.32 17.50 7.77
C GLY A 270 11.21 16.88 8.64
N PHE A 271 11.56 16.19 9.73
CA PHE A 271 10.59 15.62 10.65
C PHE A 271 9.68 16.70 11.26
N LYS A 272 8.39 16.43 11.26
CA LYS A 272 7.38 17.24 11.96
C LYS A 272 6.77 16.40 13.07
N PRO A 273 6.84 16.86 14.34
CA PRO A 273 6.23 16.12 15.44
C PRO A 273 4.74 15.83 15.21
N MET A 274 4.35 14.61 15.50
CA MET A 274 2.95 14.22 15.47
C MET A 274 2.22 14.79 16.67
N LYS A 275 1.03 15.35 16.41
CA LYS A 275 0.12 15.81 17.47
C LYS A 275 -0.76 14.67 17.94
N ILE A 276 -1.17 14.71 19.21
CA ILE A 276 -2.01 13.66 19.81
C ILE A 276 -3.34 13.47 19.09
N GLU A 277 -3.92 14.54 18.54
CA GLU A 277 -5.18 14.47 17.79
C GLU A 277 -5.03 13.68 16.49
N GLN A 278 -3.84 13.70 15.86
CA GLN A 278 -3.55 12.92 14.66
C GLN A 278 -3.47 11.42 14.99
N ALA A 279 -2.80 11.08 16.11
CA ALA A 279 -2.73 9.69 16.58
C ALA A 279 -4.10 9.16 17.00
N ARG A 280 -4.90 9.96 17.72
CA ARG A 280 -6.28 9.58 18.08
C ARG A 280 -7.12 9.25 16.84
N LYS A 281 -7.05 10.08 15.80
CA LYS A 281 -7.76 9.84 14.54
C LYS A 281 -7.28 8.56 13.85
N ALA A 282 -5.97 8.33 13.79
CA ALA A 282 -5.41 7.13 13.18
C ALA A 282 -5.84 5.85 13.93
N ILE A 283 -5.73 5.84 15.26
CA ILE A 283 -6.13 4.71 16.09
C ILE A 283 -7.64 4.45 16.02
N GLN A 284 -8.45 5.52 16.02
CA GLN A 284 -9.90 5.38 15.85
C GLN A 284 -10.26 4.78 14.48
N ALA A 285 -9.56 5.16 13.42
CA ALA A 285 -9.77 4.61 12.07
C ALA A 285 -9.38 3.12 11.98
N MET A 286 -8.35 2.70 12.72
CA MET A 286 -7.93 1.29 12.79
C MET A 286 -8.83 0.41 13.68
N ARG A 287 -9.65 1.01 14.55
CA ARG A 287 -10.47 0.28 15.53
C ARG A 287 -11.24 -0.92 14.97
N PRO A 288 -11.86 -0.85 13.76
CA PRO A 288 -12.59 -1.98 13.20
C PRO A 288 -11.75 -3.24 12.96
N ILE A 289 -10.43 -3.10 12.74
CA ILE A 289 -9.50 -4.20 12.44
C ILE A 289 -8.44 -4.40 13.51
N MET A 290 -8.42 -3.53 14.54
CA MET A 290 -7.43 -3.57 15.60
C MET A 290 -7.55 -4.84 16.44
N ASP A 291 -6.41 -5.45 16.72
CA ASP A 291 -6.24 -6.49 17.71
C ASP A 291 -5.16 -6.06 18.72
N ARG A 292 -5.56 -5.80 19.97
CA ARG A 292 -4.66 -5.26 20.99
C ARG A 292 -3.65 -6.28 21.51
N ASP A 293 -3.86 -7.56 21.24
CA ASP A 293 -2.96 -8.63 21.68
C ASP A 293 -1.66 -8.63 20.86
N ILE A 294 -1.72 -8.13 19.63
CA ILE A 294 -0.57 -8.04 18.73
C ILE A 294 0.03 -6.64 18.60
N MET A 295 -0.50 -5.67 19.36
CA MET A 295 0.09 -4.34 19.48
C MET A 295 1.02 -4.33 20.70
N ILE A 296 2.32 -4.25 20.46
CA ILE A 296 3.33 -4.42 21.51
C ILE A 296 3.97 -3.07 21.85
N PHE A 297 4.12 -2.82 23.13
CA PHE A 297 4.81 -1.64 23.67
C PHE A 297 5.93 -2.06 24.62
N ALA A 298 7.03 -1.30 24.60
CA ALA A 298 8.12 -1.42 25.55
C ALA A 298 8.18 -0.17 26.44
N TYR A 299 8.46 -0.38 27.70
CA TYR A 299 8.53 0.67 28.73
C TYR A 299 9.82 0.55 29.53
N HIS A 300 10.35 1.69 29.96
CA HIS A 300 11.42 1.80 30.94
C HIS A 300 10.99 2.77 32.04
N HIS A 301 10.96 2.34 33.31
CA HIS A 301 10.38 3.11 34.43
C HIS A 301 8.99 3.66 34.12
N ASN A 302 8.13 2.87 33.47
CA ASN A 302 6.79 3.22 32.97
C ASN A 302 6.76 4.30 31.87
N LYS A 303 7.89 4.85 31.43
CA LYS A 303 7.96 5.70 30.23
C LYS A 303 7.89 4.80 29.00
N PRO A 304 6.99 5.07 28.02
CA PRO A 304 6.96 4.32 26.77
C PRO A 304 8.20 4.65 25.93
N ILE A 305 8.93 3.62 25.50
CA ILE A 305 10.21 3.73 24.78
C ILE A 305 10.24 3.01 23.44
N GLY A 306 9.28 2.13 23.18
CA GLY A 306 9.19 1.39 21.91
C GLY A 306 7.80 0.89 21.64
N PHE A 307 7.45 0.77 20.38
CA PHE A 307 6.24 0.12 19.92
C PHE A 307 6.50 -0.78 18.72
N TYR A 308 5.71 -1.84 18.61
CA TYR A 308 5.55 -2.64 17.42
C TYR A 308 4.06 -2.84 17.19
N ILE A 309 3.50 -2.05 16.27
CA ILE A 309 2.08 -2.07 15.96
C ILE A 309 1.84 -3.03 14.81
N ASN A 310 1.13 -4.10 15.09
CA ASN A 310 0.69 -5.07 14.11
C ASN A 310 -0.82 -5.03 13.96
N LEU A 311 -1.31 -5.39 12.79
CA LEU A 311 -2.72 -5.63 12.50
C LEU A 311 -2.88 -7.01 11.89
N PRO A 312 -4.04 -7.67 12.06
CA PRO A 312 -4.38 -8.83 11.25
C PRO A 312 -4.35 -8.47 9.76
N GLU A 313 -3.86 -9.37 8.90
CA GLU A 313 -3.95 -9.15 7.46
C GLU A 313 -5.41 -9.14 7.02
N VAL A 314 -5.88 -7.99 6.59
CA VAL A 314 -7.30 -7.76 6.28
C VAL A 314 -7.76 -8.59 5.09
N ASN A 315 -6.85 -8.91 4.17
CA ASN A 315 -7.15 -9.73 3.01
C ASN A 315 -7.52 -11.18 3.38
N GLU A 316 -7.14 -11.69 4.56
CA GLU A 316 -7.66 -12.97 5.07
C GLU A 316 -9.19 -12.97 5.22
N PHE A 317 -9.80 -11.80 5.42
CA PHE A 317 -11.26 -11.64 5.52
C PHE A 317 -11.86 -11.18 4.18
N MET A 318 -11.15 -10.31 3.46
CA MET A 318 -11.63 -9.70 2.22
C MET A 318 -11.74 -10.69 1.06
N GLN A 319 -10.93 -11.76 1.02
CA GLN A 319 -11.07 -12.83 0.02
C GLN A 319 -12.47 -13.43 -0.04
N HIS A 320 -13.24 -13.37 1.05
CA HIS A 320 -14.62 -13.86 1.13
C HIS A 320 -15.67 -12.81 0.78
N VAL A 321 -15.26 -11.56 0.56
CA VAL A 321 -16.16 -10.41 0.29
C VAL A 321 -16.24 -10.09 -1.20
N HIS A 322 -15.29 -10.57 -1.99
CA HIS A 322 -15.23 -10.37 -3.44
C HIS A 322 -15.30 -8.89 -3.85
N GLY A 323 -14.55 -8.04 -3.14
CA GLY A 323 -14.40 -6.61 -3.46
C GLY A 323 -15.63 -5.73 -3.23
N ASN A 324 -16.73 -6.25 -2.70
CA ASN A 324 -17.99 -5.49 -2.56
C ASN A 324 -18.47 -5.41 -1.10
N LEU A 325 -18.27 -4.27 -0.45
CA LEU A 325 -18.72 -4.00 0.93
C LEU A 325 -20.16 -3.45 1.01
N ASN A 326 -21.08 -4.05 0.26
CA ASN A 326 -22.51 -3.85 0.50
C ASN A 326 -22.94 -4.54 1.82
N ALA A 327 -24.23 -4.50 2.16
CA ALA A 327 -24.74 -5.08 3.40
C ALA A 327 -24.35 -6.57 3.59
N LEU A 328 -24.44 -7.38 2.52
CA LEU A 328 -24.04 -8.79 2.55
C LEU A 328 -22.53 -8.95 2.67
N GLY A 329 -21.75 -8.16 1.94
CA GLY A 329 -20.29 -8.13 2.04
C GLY A 329 -19.82 -7.74 3.45
N MET A 330 -20.47 -6.77 4.07
CA MET A 330 -20.17 -6.38 5.46
C MET A 330 -20.51 -7.51 6.45
N LEU A 331 -21.63 -8.22 6.27
CA LEU A 331 -21.96 -9.37 7.11
C LEU A 331 -20.93 -10.50 6.96
N ARG A 332 -20.50 -10.80 5.72
CA ARG A 332 -19.43 -11.78 5.46
C ARG A 332 -18.12 -11.34 6.12
N PHE A 333 -17.72 -10.09 5.95
CA PHE A 333 -16.52 -9.55 6.59
C PHE A 333 -16.55 -9.72 8.10
N LEU A 334 -17.65 -9.33 8.75
CA LEU A 334 -17.81 -9.47 10.20
C LEU A 334 -17.80 -10.94 10.64
N PHE A 335 -18.43 -11.82 9.90
CA PHE A 335 -18.42 -13.25 10.18
C PHE A 335 -17.00 -13.83 10.14
N TYR A 336 -16.27 -13.61 9.05
CA TYR A 336 -14.90 -14.12 8.92
C TYR A 336 -13.93 -13.43 9.88
N LYS A 337 -14.13 -12.17 10.19
CA LYS A 337 -13.37 -11.48 11.22
C LYS A 337 -13.58 -12.11 12.62
N MET A 338 -14.79 -12.57 12.95
CA MET A 338 -15.11 -13.14 14.25
C MET A 338 -14.73 -14.63 14.34
N PHE A 339 -14.94 -15.38 13.31
CA PHE A 339 -14.86 -16.85 13.31
C PHE A 339 -13.78 -17.41 12.37
N GLY A 340 -13.24 -16.60 11.48
CA GLY A 340 -12.20 -17.01 10.53
C GLY A 340 -10.84 -17.22 11.22
N LYS A 341 -9.98 -17.99 10.58
CA LYS A 341 -8.59 -18.16 11.02
C LYS A 341 -7.83 -16.85 10.77
N ARG A 342 -7.00 -16.48 11.73
CA ARG A 342 -6.05 -15.36 11.63
C ARG A 342 -4.66 -15.96 11.66
N GLN A 343 -4.04 -16.06 10.51
CA GLN A 343 -2.74 -16.73 10.35
C GLN A 343 -1.64 -15.74 10.00
N VAL A 344 -2.02 -14.59 9.43
CA VAL A 344 -1.10 -13.57 8.98
C VAL A 344 -1.32 -12.28 9.75
N LEU A 345 -0.25 -11.69 10.22
CA LEU A 345 -0.25 -10.35 10.77
C LEU A 345 0.73 -9.46 9.98
N VAL A 346 0.39 -8.21 9.86
CA VAL A 346 1.19 -7.21 9.15
C VAL A 346 1.74 -6.22 10.15
N GLY A 347 3.06 -6.08 10.19
CA GLY A 347 3.72 -5.02 10.94
C GLY A 347 3.49 -3.68 10.24
N ILE A 348 2.72 -2.80 10.86
CA ILE A 348 2.38 -1.50 10.29
C ILE A 348 3.44 -0.46 10.60
N VAL A 349 3.91 -0.45 11.84
CA VAL A 349 4.92 0.51 12.28
C VAL A 349 5.68 -0.04 13.47
N PHE A 350 7.00 0.18 13.43
CA PHE A 350 7.93 -0.23 14.47
C PHE A 350 8.82 0.96 14.82
N GLY A 351 8.98 1.24 16.09
CA GLY A 351 9.82 2.35 16.53
C GLY A 351 10.35 2.15 17.95
N VAL A 352 11.58 2.56 18.15
CA VAL A 352 12.25 2.62 19.46
C VAL A 352 12.86 3.98 19.63
N ASP A 353 12.71 4.59 20.80
CA ASP A 353 13.39 5.82 21.18
C ASP A 353 14.91 5.61 21.02
N LYS A 354 15.56 6.51 20.29
CA LYS A 354 16.99 6.42 19.93
C LYS A 354 17.92 6.16 21.11
N GLU A 355 17.58 6.64 22.32
CA GLU A 355 18.38 6.43 23.52
C GLU A 355 18.47 4.96 23.95
N TYR A 356 17.55 4.13 23.43
CA TYR A 356 17.43 2.70 23.75
C TYR A 356 17.86 1.78 22.60
N HIS A 357 18.34 2.32 21.48
CA HIS A 357 18.83 1.51 20.35
C HIS A 357 19.97 0.59 20.77
N GLY A 358 19.95 -0.64 20.25
CA GLY A 358 21.00 -1.64 20.51
C GLY A 358 20.98 -2.28 21.89
N ARG A 359 20.09 -1.87 22.79
CA ARG A 359 19.95 -2.45 24.14
C ARG A 359 19.13 -3.73 24.17
N GLY A 360 18.51 -4.14 23.06
CA GLY A 360 17.71 -5.37 22.98
C GLY A 360 16.20 -5.14 23.08
N VAL A 361 15.75 -3.86 23.11
CA VAL A 361 14.33 -3.49 23.14
C VAL A 361 13.63 -4.02 21.89
N GLU A 362 14.25 -3.88 20.73
CA GLU A 362 13.74 -4.36 19.44
C GLU A 362 13.49 -5.88 19.50
N GLY A 363 14.50 -6.63 19.96
CA GLY A 363 14.39 -8.09 20.10
C GLY A 363 13.33 -8.51 21.10
N ALA A 364 13.15 -7.74 22.19
CA ALA A 364 12.16 -8.04 23.21
C ALA A 364 10.72 -7.83 22.73
N MET A 365 10.48 -6.90 21.81
CA MET A 365 9.16 -6.67 21.22
C MET A 365 8.80 -7.67 20.09
N ILE A 366 9.80 -8.27 19.44
CA ILE A 366 9.61 -9.22 18.33
C ILE A 366 9.50 -10.68 18.82
N LYS A 367 10.02 -10.97 20.02
CA LYS A 367 9.99 -12.30 20.64
C LYS A 367 8.58 -12.68 21.09
#